data_b85057cd46fa8ce6576c18ff044afc39
#
_entry.id   b85057cd46fa8ce6576c18ff044afc39
#
_cell.length_a   1.000
_cell.length_b   1.000
_cell.length_c   1.000
_cell.angle_alpha   90.00
_cell.angle_beta   90.00
_cell.angle_gamma   90.00
#
_symmetry.space_group_name_H-M   'P 1'
#
loop_
_entity.id
_entity.type
_entity.pdbx_description
1 polymer ?
#
loop_
_entity_poly.entity_id
_entity_poly.type
_entity_poly.pdbx_seq_one_letter_code
_entity_poly.pdbx_strand_id
1 'polypeptide(L)'
;MNPDTNQPTNELHKGSLASKLLKFGIPLAISVGLCVALFRDIDFKEMMRIIREECNFWFIGLNLLIGLIPIVVRAARWGIQLKAINVRPPFRILFYAIFGTYSFNVVFPRLGEVWRSGYIAYRQKAPFPEVFGSMIADRLADTVVVALLTLLTFAFASAPFIKFVHTYPDAYDKIASLLTSPWVWGGLAAAAIVCWALLRFGKGKFISGVRNFFKGIWEGFAAIAKMDGKGKWLLLTAILWSCYFLQLYVAFFAFPMTRELLEANGIIVAIICYMLTTIAMGIPSNGGIGPYQTALIFGLQLFAPAAVSASVNPAAHKAFLTAGAAFGNTVIAAQTLTFIIGGIIVFLLIAADRRRNEAASDAPSHK
;
A
#
# COMPACT_ATOMS: atom_id res chain seq x y z
N MET A 1 -29.63 48.73 25.69
CA MET A 1 -28.22 48.34 25.63
C MET A 1 -28.18 46.85 25.46
N ASN A 2 -27.94 46.40 24.25
CA ASN A 2 -27.97 45.00 23.82
C ASN A 2 -26.52 44.57 23.59
N PRO A 3 -25.99 43.52 24.24
CA PRO A 3 -24.68 43.00 23.86
C PRO A 3 -24.85 41.89 22.81
N ASP A 4 -24.24 42.13 21.65
CA ASP A 4 -24.14 41.24 20.52
C ASP A 4 -23.46 39.92 20.90
N THR A 5 -24.19 38.83 20.74
CA THR A 5 -23.69 37.47 20.75
C THR A 5 -23.08 37.15 19.37
N ASN A 6 -21.77 37.31 19.24
CA ASN A 6 -21.01 36.78 18.14
C ASN A 6 -20.83 35.25 18.33
N GLN A 7 -21.74 34.47 17.77
CA GLN A 7 -21.51 33.04 17.56
C GLN A 7 -20.65 32.88 16.29
N PRO A 8 -19.56 32.07 16.32
CA PRO A 8 -18.84 31.72 15.09
C PRO A 8 -19.70 30.75 14.28
N THR A 9 -20.17 31.24 13.14
CA THR A 9 -20.84 30.42 12.13
C THR A 9 -19.88 29.37 11.61
N ASN A 10 -20.20 28.12 11.92
CA ASN A 10 -19.58 26.89 11.41
C ASN A 10 -19.89 26.76 9.90
N GLU A 11 -19.19 27.49 9.05
CA GLU A 11 -19.15 27.23 7.61
C GLU A 11 -18.29 25.99 7.35
N LEU A 12 -18.90 24.82 7.49
CA LEU A 12 -18.44 23.59 6.90
C LEU A 12 -18.39 23.80 5.37
N HIS A 13 -17.22 24.11 4.82
CA HIS A 13 -16.96 24.11 3.39
C HIS A 13 -17.43 22.76 2.82
N LYS A 14 -18.61 22.77 2.21
CA LYS A 14 -19.11 21.69 1.33
C LYS A 14 -18.16 21.61 0.13
N GLY A 15 -17.11 20.80 0.25
CA GLY A 15 -16.27 20.46 -0.88
C GLY A 15 -17.18 20.02 -2.05
N SER A 16 -17.03 20.67 -3.21
CA SER A 16 -17.80 20.42 -4.43
C SER A 16 -17.92 18.90 -4.67
N LEU A 17 -19.12 18.44 -5.05
CA LEU A 17 -19.37 17.05 -5.44
C LEU A 17 -18.33 16.56 -6.47
N ALA A 18 -17.90 17.44 -7.38
CA ALA A 18 -16.86 17.16 -8.36
C ALA A 18 -15.50 16.82 -7.70
N SER A 19 -15.10 17.53 -6.62
CA SER A 19 -13.85 17.21 -5.93
C SER A 19 -13.90 15.87 -5.18
N LYS A 20 -15.06 15.51 -4.66
CA LYS A 20 -15.29 14.18 -4.03
C LYS A 20 -15.30 13.07 -5.08
N LEU A 21 -15.95 13.29 -6.24
CA LEU A 21 -15.97 12.35 -7.35
C LEU A 21 -14.57 12.12 -7.95
N LEU A 22 -13.77 13.17 -8.15
CA LEU A 22 -12.39 13.03 -8.60
C LEU A 22 -11.53 12.29 -7.57
N LYS A 23 -11.67 12.59 -6.30
CA LYS A 23 -10.82 12.03 -5.24
C LYS A 23 -11.10 10.55 -4.95
N PHE A 24 -12.35 10.13 -5.04
CA PHE A 24 -12.75 8.74 -4.75
C PHE A 24 -13.17 7.96 -6.00
N GLY A 25 -13.70 8.64 -7.02
CA GLY A 25 -14.17 8.02 -8.25
C GLY A 25 -13.06 7.49 -9.13
N ILE A 26 -11.94 8.21 -9.27
CA ILE A 26 -10.81 7.76 -10.12
C ILE A 26 -10.16 6.48 -9.57
N PRO A 27 -9.75 6.37 -8.29
CA PRO A 27 -9.21 5.14 -7.76
C PRO A 27 -10.20 3.96 -7.82
N LEU A 28 -11.48 4.25 -7.56
CA LEU A 28 -12.53 3.24 -7.67
C LEU A 28 -12.70 2.78 -9.12
N ALA A 29 -12.73 3.70 -10.09
CA ALA A 29 -12.85 3.38 -11.51
C ALA A 29 -11.66 2.56 -12.01
N ILE A 30 -10.43 2.89 -11.58
CA ILE A 30 -9.23 2.10 -11.88
C ILE A 30 -9.35 0.70 -11.29
N SER A 31 -9.74 0.57 -10.02
CA SER A 31 -9.91 -0.74 -9.37
C SER A 31 -10.99 -1.57 -10.07
N VAL A 32 -12.14 -0.98 -10.38
CA VAL A 32 -13.23 -1.66 -11.10
C VAL A 32 -12.80 -2.02 -12.51
N GLY A 33 -12.16 -1.12 -13.25
CA GLY A 33 -11.65 -1.39 -14.59
C GLY A 33 -10.65 -2.54 -14.64
N LEU A 34 -9.71 -2.58 -13.70
CA LEU A 34 -8.76 -3.67 -13.55
C LEU A 34 -9.46 -4.98 -13.14
N CYS A 35 -10.42 -4.92 -12.23
CA CYS A 35 -11.22 -6.10 -11.87
C CYS A 35 -12.00 -6.63 -13.08
N VAL A 36 -12.71 -5.78 -13.83
CA VAL A 36 -13.44 -6.18 -15.02
C VAL A 36 -12.53 -6.79 -16.07
N ALA A 37 -11.37 -6.17 -16.34
CA ALA A 37 -10.40 -6.68 -17.29
C ALA A 37 -9.84 -8.05 -16.88
N LEU A 38 -9.55 -8.26 -15.58
CA LEU A 38 -9.07 -9.52 -15.03
C LEU A 38 -10.13 -10.63 -15.04
N PHE A 39 -11.35 -10.27 -14.64
CA PHE A 39 -12.39 -11.28 -14.41
C PHE A 39 -13.17 -11.64 -15.66
N ARG A 40 -12.98 -10.92 -16.78
CA ARG A 40 -13.67 -11.18 -18.04
C ARG A 40 -13.45 -12.59 -18.57
N ASP A 41 -12.21 -13.11 -18.42
CA ASP A 41 -11.81 -14.41 -18.96
C ASP A 41 -11.73 -15.51 -17.89
N ILE A 42 -12.16 -15.22 -16.65
CA ILE A 42 -12.08 -16.15 -15.51
C ILE A 42 -13.42 -16.87 -15.33
N ASP A 43 -13.34 -18.19 -15.21
CA ASP A 43 -14.49 -19.00 -14.82
C ASP A 43 -14.68 -18.97 -13.30
N PHE A 44 -15.68 -18.20 -12.83
CA PHE A 44 -15.96 -18.05 -11.40
C PHE A 44 -16.35 -19.35 -10.71
N LYS A 45 -17.08 -20.24 -11.38
CA LYS A 45 -17.49 -21.52 -10.81
C LYS A 45 -16.27 -22.39 -10.59
N GLU A 46 -15.42 -22.47 -11.62
CA GLU A 46 -14.18 -23.21 -11.56
C GLU A 46 -13.19 -22.62 -10.54
N MET A 47 -13.06 -21.30 -10.47
CA MET A 47 -12.25 -20.62 -9.46
C MET A 47 -12.70 -21.00 -8.04
N MET A 48 -14.02 -20.97 -7.78
CA MET A 48 -14.56 -21.33 -6.46
C MET A 48 -14.38 -22.82 -6.14
N ARG A 49 -14.45 -23.69 -7.16
CA ARG A 49 -14.14 -25.11 -7.02
C ARG A 49 -12.66 -25.29 -6.60
N ILE A 50 -11.73 -24.68 -7.34
CA ILE A 50 -10.29 -24.72 -7.03
C ILE A 50 -10.01 -24.25 -5.60
N ILE A 51 -10.62 -23.14 -5.17
CA ILE A 51 -10.44 -22.62 -3.81
C ILE A 51 -10.94 -23.61 -2.76
N ARG A 52 -12.07 -24.24 -3.01
CA ARG A 52 -12.70 -25.17 -2.04
C ARG A 52 -12.00 -26.52 -1.97
N GLU A 53 -11.59 -27.07 -3.13
CA GLU A 53 -11.10 -28.44 -3.24
C GLU A 53 -9.57 -28.55 -3.23
N GLU A 54 -8.86 -27.54 -3.74
CA GLU A 54 -7.42 -27.61 -3.94
C GLU A 54 -6.61 -26.72 -2.98
N CYS A 55 -7.26 -25.72 -2.34
CA CYS A 55 -6.54 -24.80 -1.45
C CYS A 55 -6.18 -25.46 -0.11
N ASN A 56 -4.90 -25.51 0.20
CA ASN A 56 -4.44 -25.84 1.53
C ASN A 56 -4.46 -24.62 2.45
N PHE A 57 -5.55 -24.46 3.19
CA PHE A 57 -5.78 -23.33 4.08
C PHE A 57 -4.77 -23.22 5.23
N TRP A 58 -4.01 -24.27 5.54
CA TRP A 58 -2.91 -24.19 6.52
C TRP A 58 -1.86 -23.18 6.10
N PHE A 59 -1.44 -23.19 4.82
CA PHE A 59 -0.47 -22.23 4.30
C PHE A 59 -1.05 -20.82 4.21
N ILE A 60 -2.36 -20.67 3.97
CA ILE A 60 -3.04 -19.36 4.04
C ILE A 60 -3.03 -18.86 5.49
N GLY A 61 -3.34 -19.70 6.46
CA GLY A 61 -3.25 -19.34 7.88
C GLY A 61 -1.83 -18.91 8.29
N LEU A 62 -0.81 -19.67 7.86
CA LEU A 62 0.59 -19.33 8.10
C LEU A 62 0.99 -18.01 7.42
N ASN A 63 0.55 -17.78 6.17
CA ASN A 63 0.70 -16.51 5.47
C ASN A 63 0.13 -15.34 6.30
N LEU A 64 -1.06 -15.48 6.87
CA LEU A 64 -1.68 -14.43 7.70
C LEU A 64 -0.89 -14.19 9.00
N LEU A 65 -0.43 -15.24 9.67
CA LEU A 65 0.40 -15.11 10.88
C LEU A 65 1.71 -14.37 10.59
N ILE A 66 2.40 -14.74 9.52
CA ILE A 66 3.61 -14.03 9.07
C ILE A 66 3.25 -12.56 8.75
N GLY A 67 2.10 -12.31 8.13
CA GLY A 67 1.62 -10.97 7.75
C GLY A 67 1.34 -10.02 8.93
N LEU A 68 1.22 -10.51 10.14
CA LEU A 68 1.11 -9.68 11.35
C LEU A 68 2.48 -9.11 11.79
N ILE A 69 3.58 -9.80 11.50
CA ILE A 69 4.93 -9.37 11.89
C ILE A 69 5.29 -8.01 11.25
N PRO A 70 5.09 -7.78 9.94
CA PRO A 70 5.30 -6.48 9.32
C PRO A 70 4.61 -5.31 10.01
N ILE A 71 3.43 -5.50 10.59
CA ILE A 71 2.69 -4.44 11.28
C ILE A 71 3.45 -4.01 12.54
N VAL A 72 3.91 -4.98 13.33
CA VAL A 72 4.72 -4.77 14.54
C VAL A 72 6.05 -4.10 14.19
N VAL A 73 6.74 -4.64 13.19
CA VAL A 73 8.05 -4.13 12.73
C VAL A 73 7.91 -2.70 12.18
N ARG A 74 6.87 -2.41 11.41
CA ARG A 74 6.60 -1.07 10.88
C ARG A 74 6.28 -0.09 12.00
N ALA A 75 5.53 -0.49 13.01
CA ALA A 75 5.26 0.35 14.18
C ALA A 75 6.55 0.70 14.92
N ALA A 76 7.44 -0.28 15.15
CA ALA A 76 8.72 -0.07 15.78
C ALA A 76 9.65 0.83 14.93
N ARG A 77 9.71 0.60 13.61
CA ARG A 77 10.50 1.39 12.65
C ARG A 77 10.07 2.86 12.62
N TRP A 78 8.77 3.11 12.49
CA TRP A 78 8.23 4.47 12.46
C TRP A 78 8.43 5.19 13.81
N GLY A 79 8.39 4.47 14.92
CA GLY A 79 8.70 5.01 16.24
C GLY A 79 10.13 5.57 16.35
N ILE A 80 11.12 4.99 15.62
CA ILE A 80 12.48 5.54 15.54
C ILE A 80 12.47 6.87 14.79
N GLN A 81 11.75 6.97 13.69
CA GLN A 81 11.63 8.19 12.88
C GLN A 81 10.91 9.32 13.66
N LEU A 82 9.85 9.00 14.37
CA LEU A 82 9.11 9.97 15.19
C LEU A 82 9.98 10.54 16.33
N LYS A 83 10.87 9.73 16.90
CA LYS A 83 11.83 10.24 17.91
C LYS A 83 12.73 11.35 17.37
N ALA A 84 13.09 11.32 16.08
CA ALA A 84 13.91 12.34 15.45
C ALA A 84 13.22 13.73 15.38
N ILE A 85 11.91 13.77 15.46
CA ILE A 85 11.10 15.00 15.56
C ILE A 85 10.55 15.21 16.99
N ASN A 86 11.19 14.62 18.00
CA ASN A 86 10.81 14.70 19.42
C ASN A 86 9.41 14.18 19.76
N VAL A 87 8.79 13.36 18.88
CA VAL A 87 7.50 12.70 19.11
C VAL A 87 7.75 11.29 19.60
N ARG A 88 7.30 10.95 20.81
CA ARG A 88 7.60 9.66 21.47
C ARG A 88 6.34 8.93 21.93
N PRO A 89 5.49 8.46 20.99
CA PRO A 89 4.31 7.71 21.36
C PRO A 89 4.69 6.34 21.94
N PRO A 90 3.93 5.84 22.93
CA PRO A 90 4.11 4.47 23.40
C PRO A 90 3.81 3.47 22.26
N PHE A 91 4.46 2.30 22.29
CA PHE A 91 4.39 1.29 21.22
C PHE A 91 2.95 0.89 20.87
N ARG A 92 2.06 0.79 21.87
CA ARG A 92 0.64 0.49 21.68
C ARG A 92 -0.04 1.51 20.74
N ILE A 93 0.24 2.78 20.91
CA ILE A 93 -0.32 3.86 20.05
C ILE A 93 0.25 3.77 18.63
N LEU A 94 1.54 3.44 18.48
CA LEU A 94 2.15 3.18 17.17
C LEU A 94 1.50 1.99 16.47
N PHE A 95 1.30 0.88 17.20
CA PHE A 95 0.65 -0.30 16.67
C PHE A 95 -0.77 -0.01 16.19
N TYR A 96 -1.58 0.72 16.99
CA TYR A 96 -2.92 1.15 16.59
C TYR A 96 -2.89 2.03 15.35
N ALA A 97 -1.94 2.98 15.27
CA ALA A 97 -1.79 3.86 14.11
C ALA A 97 -1.47 3.08 12.84
N ILE A 98 -0.54 2.12 12.91
CA ILE A 98 -0.13 1.30 11.75
C ILE A 98 -1.25 0.34 11.35
N PHE A 99 -1.84 -0.39 12.30
CA PHE A 99 -2.91 -1.33 11.98
C PHE A 99 -4.14 -0.61 11.40
N GLY A 100 -4.53 0.50 12.02
CA GLY A 100 -5.62 1.33 11.54
C GLY A 100 -5.37 1.89 10.13
N THR A 101 -4.11 2.17 9.75
CA THR A 101 -3.76 2.57 8.37
C THR A 101 -4.21 1.53 7.36
N TYR A 102 -3.87 0.26 7.59
CA TYR A 102 -4.25 -0.82 6.68
C TYR A 102 -5.77 -0.99 6.61
N SER A 103 -6.45 -0.93 7.77
CA SER A 103 -7.91 -1.03 7.84
C SER A 103 -8.61 0.12 7.12
N PHE A 104 -8.13 1.35 7.28
CA PHE A 104 -8.63 2.50 6.53
C PHE A 104 -8.42 2.36 5.01
N ASN A 105 -7.27 1.84 4.60
CA ASN A 105 -6.93 1.69 3.18
C ASN A 105 -7.76 0.61 2.48
N VAL A 106 -8.40 -0.31 3.20
CA VAL A 106 -9.38 -1.25 2.64
C VAL A 106 -10.62 -0.50 2.14
N VAL A 107 -11.07 0.53 2.89
CA VAL A 107 -12.28 1.29 2.56
C VAL A 107 -11.97 2.53 1.73
N PHE A 108 -10.93 3.25 2.10
CA PHE A 108 -10.55 4.53 1.50
C PHE A 108 -9.10 4.48 1.00
N PRO A 109 -8.87 4.44 -0.33
CA PRO A 109 -7.53 4.34 -0.87
C PRO A 109 -6.61 5.45 -0.37
N ARG A 110 -5.46 5.09 0.18
CA ARG A 110 -4.41 6.02 0.64
C ARG A 110 -4.80 7.00 1.77
N LEU A 111 -6.02 6.97 2.30
CA LEU A 111 -6.40 7.84 3.43
C LEU A 111 -5.88 7.35 4.77
N GLY A 112 -5.52 6.09 4.89
CA GLY A 112 -4.95 5.54 6.11
C GLY A 112 -3.66 6.24 6.55
N GLU A 113 -2.83 6.66 5.60
CA GLU A 113 -1.59 7.41 5.87
C GLU A 113 -1.87 8.79 6.50
N VAL A 114 -2.88 9.49 5.99
CA VAL A 114 -3.31 10.77 6.55
C VAL A 114 -3.91 10.56 7.94
N TRP A 115 -4.75 9.54 8.08
CA TRP A 115 -5.38 9.19 9.35
C TRP A 115 -4.34 8.86 10.43
N ARG A 116 -3.35 7.99 10.16
CA ARG A 116 -2.34 7.63 11.16
C ARG A 116 -1.51 8.83 11.61
N SER A 117 -1.19 9.73 10.68
CA SER A 117 -0.43 10.95 11.00
C SER A 117 -1.25 11.90 11.87
N GLY A 118 -2.55 12.07 11.55
CA GLY A 118 -3.47 12.84 12.38
C GLY A 118 -3.69 12.22 13.75
N TYR A 119 -3.82 10.90 13.84
CA TYR A 119 -3.97 10.18 15.10
C TYR A 119 -2.78 10.38 16.03
N ILE A 120 -1.54 10.22 15.53
CA ILE A 120 -0.33 10.47 16.31
C ILE A 120 -0.19 11.95 16.68
N ALA A 121 -0.40 12.87 15.74
CA ALA A 121 -0.33 14.31 16.00
C ALA A 121 -1.31 14.73 17.11
N TYR A 122 -2.54 14.26 17.05
CA TYR A 122 -3.55 14.51 18.08
C TYR A 122 -3.17 13.91 19.44
N ARG A 123 -2.76 12.64 19.48
CA ARG A 123 -2.44 11.93 20.73
C ARG A 123 -1.17 12.46 21.41
N GLN A 124 -0.22 12.99 20.64
CA GLN A 124 1.07 13.50 21.15
C GLN A 124 1.11 15.03 21.21
N LYS A 125 0.01 15.71 20.86
CA LYS A 125 -0.06 17.18 20.78
C LYS A 125 1.08 17.76 19.91
N ALA A 126 1.43 17.04 18.83
CA ALA A 126 2.52 17.40 17.92
C ALA A 126 1.98 18.08 16.65
N PRO A 127 2.77 18.93 15.97
CA PRO A 127 2.37 19.53 14.71
C PRO A 127 2.11 18.48 13.63
N PHE A 128 0.90 18.47 13.05
CA PHE A 128 0.52 17.51 12.01
C PHE A 128 1.49 17.52 10.81
N PRO A 129 1.97 18.66 10.29
CA PRO A 129 2.89 18.67 9.14
C PRO A 129 4.20 17.92 9.40
N GLU A 130 4.77 18.00 10.60
CA GLU A 130 6.01 17.30 10.97
C GLU A 130 5.80 15.79 11.04
N VAL A 131 4.72 15.34 11.68
CA VAL A 131 4.35 13.92 11.76
C VAL A 131 4.04 13.37 10.37
N PHE A 132 3.35 14.15 9.54
CA PHE A 132 3.05 13.79 8.15
C PHE A 132 4.32 13.75 7.29
N GLY A 133 5.26 14.69 7.49
CA GLY A 133 6.58 14.67 6.86
C GLY A 133 7.38 13.41 7.20
N SER A 134 7.35 12.98 8.46
CA SER A 134 7.94 11.71 8.92
C SER A 134 7.31 10.50 8.22
N MET A 135 5.99 10.50 8.02
CA MET A 135 5.28 9.45 7.28
C MET A 135 5.67 9.42 5.79
N ILE A 136 5.80 10.60 5.15
CA ILE A 136 6.25 10.69 3.76
C ILE A 136 7.67 10.13 3.63
N ALA A 137 8.57 10.44 4.55
CA ALA A 137 9.93 9.91 4.55
C ALA A 137 9.96 8.38 4.74
N ASP A 138 9.07 7.81 5.59
CA ASP A 138 8.88 6.37 5.72
C ASP A 138 8.48 5.72 4.37
N ARG A 139 7.58 6.36 3.61
CA ARG A 139 7.15 5.90 2.28
C ARG A 139 8.22 6.04 1.21
N LEU A 140 8.96 7.15 1.21
CA LEU A 140 10.07 7.34 0.27
C LEU A 140 11.17 6.31 0.49
N ALA A 141 11.49 5.99 1.73
CA ALA A 141 12.42 4.92 2.05
C ALA A 141 11.93 3.55 1.53
N ASP A 142 10.64 3.23 1.70
CA ASP A 142 10.05 2.03 1.13
C ASP A 142 10.17 2.03 -0.41
N THR A 143 9.94 3.18 -1.06
CA THR A 143 10.08 3.32 -2.53
C THR A 143 11.52 3.05 -2.99
N VAL A 144 12.52 3.53 -2.24
CA VAL A 144 13.94 3.24 -2.54
C VAL A 144 14.21 1.74 -2.43
N VAL A 145 13.69 1.07 -1.40
CA VAL A 145 13.86 -0.39 -1.25
C VAL A 145 13.19 -1.13 -2.42
N VAL A 146 11.97 -0.74 -2.82
CA VAL A 146 11.30 -1.32 -4.01
C VAL A 146 12.15 -1.15 -5.26
N ALA A 147 12.69 0.04 -5.49
CA ALA A 147 13.55 0.31 -6.64
C ALA A 147 14.81 -0.58 -6.62
N LEU A 148 15.46 -0.72 -5.47
CA LEU A 148 16.62 -1.59 -5.31
C LEU A 148 16.27 -3.06 -5.54
N LEU A 149 15.19 -3.56 -4.95
CA LEU A 149 14.73 -4.94 -5.16
C LEU A 149 14.37 -5.19 -6.64
N THR A 150 13.75 -4.22 -7.30
CA THR A 150 13.43 -4.28 -8.73
C THR A 150 14.72 -4.38 -9.57
N LEU A 151 15.69 -3.50 -9.33
CA LEU A 151 16.97 -3.53 -10.03
C LEU A 151 17.73 -4.86 -9.81
N LEU A 152 17.77 -5.34 -8.58
CA LEU A 152 18.37 -6.64 -8.25
C LEU A 152 17.65 -7.79 -8.96
N THR A 153 16.32 -7.78 -8.98
CA THR A 153 15.53 -8.80 -9.67
C THR A 153 15.83 -8.81 -11.16
N PHE A 154 15.87 -7.65 -11.82
CA PHE A 154 16.25 -7.56 -13.23
C PHE A 154 17.70 -7.99 -13.48
N ALA A 155 18.63 -7.66 -12.60
CA ALA A 155 20.02 -8.05 -12.74
C ALA A 155 20.23 -9.58 -12.68
N PHE A 156 19.49 -10.27 -11.79
CA PHE A 156 19.68 -11.71 -11.56
C PHE A 156 18.60 -12.59 -12.19
N ALA A 157 17.47 -12.02 -12.61
CA ALA A 157 16.30 -12.75 -13.11
C ALA A 157 15.72 -12.14 -14.39
N SER A 158 16.55 -11.66 -15.31
CA SER A 158 16.11 -11.03 -16.56
C SER A 158 15.53 -12.02 -17.58
N ALA A 159 15.97 -13.29 -17.57
CA ALA A 159 15.58 -14.28 -18.58
C ALA A 159 14.05 -14.45 -18.75
N PRO A 160 13.20 -14.56 -17.71
CA PRO A 160 11.75 -14.62 -17.89
C PRO A 160 11.16 -13.38 -18.55
N PHE A 161 11.68 -12.18 -18.26
CA PHE A 161 11.24 -10.94 -18.89
C PHE A 161 11.65 -10.86 -20.37
N ILE A 162 12.86 -11.28 -20.69
CA ILE A 162 13.34 -11.36 -22.08
C ILE A 162 12.45 -12.32 -22.87
N LYS A 163 12.15 -13.50 -22.32
CA LYS A 163 11.22 -14.45 -22.93
C LYS A 163 9.84 -13.83 -23.17
N PHE A 164 9.32 -13.08 -22.20
CA PHE A 164 8.03 -12.39 -22.34
C PHE A 164 8.03 -11.37 -23.48
N VAL A 165 9.06 -10.51 -23.57
CA VAL A 165 9.22 -9.53 -24.66
C VAL A 165 9.18 -10.20 -26.03
N HIS A 166 9.89 -11.32 -26.19
CA HIS A 166 9.88 -12.07 -27.43
C HIS A 166 8.54 -12.75 -27.73
N THR A 167 7.79 -13.13 -26.69
CA THR A 167 6.48 -13.80 -26.85
C THR A 167 5.34 -12.79 -27.12
N TYR A 168 5.47 -11.57 -26.58
CA TYR A 168 4.42 -10.54 -26.67
C TYR A 168 4.99 -9.17 -27.08
N PRO A 169 5.55 -9.03 -28.32
CA PRO A 169 6.21 -7.79 -28.76
C PRO A 169 5.28 -6.56 -28.73
N ASP A 170 4.02 -6.72 -29.13
CA ASP A 170 3.04 -5.62 -29.15
C ASP A 170 2.78 -5.02 -27.76
N ALA A 171 2.80 -5.84 -26.71
CA ALA A 171 2.63 -5.36 -25.33
C ALA A 171 3.86 -4.57 -24.86
N TYR A 172 5.05 -5.01 -25.24
CA TYR A 172 6.29 -4.31 -24.98
C TYR A 172 6.31 -2.94 -25.68
N ASP A 173 5.99 -2.90 -26.97
CA ASP A 173 6.01 -1.66 -27.77
C ASP A 173 5.03 -0.61 -27.23
N LYS A 174 3.84 -1.03 -26.78
CA LYS A 174 2.86 -0.12 -26.13
C LYS A 174 3.40 0.47 -24.84
N ILE A 175 4.02 -0.34 -23.98
CA ILE A 175 4.61 0.14 -22.72
C ILE A 175 5.80 1.05 -22.99
N ALA A 176 6.70 0.63 -23.90
CA ALA A 176 7.86 1.40 -24.28
C ALA A 176 7.47 2.76 -24.87
N SER A 177 6.50 2.81 -25.79
CA SER A 177 6.02 4.05 -26.39
C SER A 177 5.43 5.01 -25.36
N LEU A 178 4.71 4.50 -24.33
CA LEU A 178 4.18 5.32 -23.25
C LEU A 178 5.30 5.93 -22.40
N LEU A 179 6.28 5.08 -22.01
CA LEU A 179 7.41 5.50 -21.16
C LEU A 179 8.39 6.43 -21.87
N THR A 180 8.53 6.33 -23.19
CA THR A 180 9.40 7.19 -24.00
C THR A 180 8.69 8.40 -24.57
N SER A 181 7.38 8.56 -24.37
CA SER A 181 6.57 9.64 -24.92
C SER A 181 7.02 11.02 -24.39
N PRO A 182 7.50 11.93 -25.27
CA PRO A 182 7.86 13.29 -24.87
C PRO A 182 6.69 14.08 -24.28
N TRP A 183 5.46 13.76 -24.71
CA TRP A 183 4.24 14.42 -24.24
C TRP A 183 3.92 14.07 -22.78
N VAL A 184 4.17 12.83 -22.35
CA VAL A 184 4.00 12.42 -20.95
C VAL A 184 5.00 13.18 -20.06
N TRP A 185 6.27 13.17 -20.44
CA TRP A 185 7.31 13.83 -19.66
C TRP A 185 7.21 15.36 -19.73
N GLY A 186 6.86 15.92 -20.89
CA GLY A 186 6.62 17.34 -21.07
C GLY A 186 5.43 17.84 -20.24
N GLY A 187 4.33 17.09 -20.19
CA GLY A 187 3.17 17.39 -19.36
C GLY A 187 3.48 17.35 -17.87
N LEU A 188 4.22 16.34 -17.42
CA LEU A 188 4.67 16.23 -16.02
C LEU A 188 5.62 17.38 -15.64
N ALA A 189 6.56 17.72 -16.51
CA ALA A 189 7.48 18.84 -16.29
C ALA A 189 6.74 20.18 -16.24
N ALA A 190 5.80 20.43 -17.16
CA ALA A 190 4.98 21.62 -17.15
C ALA A 190 4.14 21.75 -15.87
N ALA A 191 3.50 20.67 -15.43
CA ALA A 191 2.75 20.65 -14.18
C ALA A 191 3.64 20.94 -12.96
N ALA A 192 4.85 20.37 -12.92
CA ALA A 192 5.82 20.62 -11.86
C ALA A 192 6.30 22.08 -11.84
N ILE A 193 6.56 22.67 -13.02
CA ILE A 193 6.97 24.08 -13.15
C ILE A 193 5.84 25.01 -12.69
N VAL A 194 4.59 24.76 -13.11
CA VAL A 194 3.43 25.56 -12.68
C VAL A 194 3.24 25.47 -11.17
N CYS A 195 3.31 24.27 -10.59
CA CYS A 195 3.22 24.08 -9.15
C CYS A 195 4.35 24.82 -8.40
N TRP A 196 5.59 24.72 -8.88
CA TRP A 196 6.73 25.43 -8.32
C TRP A 196 6.57 26.95 -8.41
N ALA A 197 6.14 27.48 -9.57
CA ALA A 197 5.92 28.90 -9.77
C ALA A 197 4.83 29.44 -8.83
N LEU A 198 3.71 28.73 -8.68
CA LEU A 198 2.64 29.10 -7.76
C LEU A 198 3.14 29.13 -6.30
N LEU A 199 3.91 28.14 -5.89
CA LEU A 199 4.49 28.09 -4.54
C LEU A 199 5.58 29.15 -4.32
N ARG A 200 6.34 29.53 -5.37
CA ARG A 200 7.47 30.46 -5.25
C ARG A 200 7.03 31.92 -5.32
N PHE A 201 6.12 32.27 -6.24
CA PHE A 201 5.74 33.63 -6.55
C PHE A 201 4.32 34.01 -6.09
N GLY A 202 3.47 33.02 -5.78
CA GLY A 202 2.11 33.27 -5.36
C GLY A 202 2.06 34.03 -4.03
N LYS A 203 1.16 35.02 -3.93
CA LYS A 203 0.92 35.85 -2.76
C LYS A 203 -0.49 35.57 -2.21
N GLY A 204 -0.63 35.49 -0.88
CA GLY A 204 -1.93 35.30 -0.21
C GLY A 204 -1.85 34.35 0.98
N LYS A 205 -2.83 34.46 1.88
CA LYS A 205 -2.91 33.60 3.10
C LYS A 205 -2.95 32.11 2.77
N PHE A 206 -3.64 31.72 1.70
CA PHE A 206 -3.73 30.33 1.27
C PHE A 206 -2.35 29.78 0.83
N ILE A 207 -1.62 30.51 -0.01
CA ILE A 207 -0.31 30.09 -0.53
C ILE A 207 0.74 30.07 0.58
N SER A 208 0.72 31.04 1.50
CA SER A 208 1.61 31.02 2.67
C SER A 208 1.30 29.82 3.58
N GLY A 209 0.03 29.47 3.78
CA GLY A 209 -0.37 28.26 4.50
C GLY A 209 0.15 26.97 3.85
N VAL A 210 0.01 26.86 2.54
CA VAL A 210 0.54 25.73 1.75
C VAL A 210 2.07 25.67 1.85
N ARG A 211 2.76 26.82 1.74
CA ARG A 211 4.23 26.89 1.87
C ARG A 211 4.70 26.45 3.26
N ASN A 212 4.04 26.92 4.32
CA ASN A 212 4.36 26.54 5.69
C ASN A 212 4.09 25.06 5.94
N PHE A 213 3.04 24.52 5.33
CA PHE A 213 2.74 23.07 5.36
C PHE A 213 3.87 22.26 4.71
N PHE A 214 4.31 22.63 3.51
CA PHE A 214 5.43 21.95 2.85
C PHE A 214 6.77 22.14 3.60
N LYS A 215 6.99 23.30 4.22
CA LYS A 215 8.15 23.53 5.09
C LYS A 215 8.16 22.56 6.28
N GLY A 216 7.03 22.40 6.97
CA GLY A 216 6.90 21.44 8.06
C GLY A 216 7.11 19.97 7.61
N ILE A 217 6.63 19.59 6.42
CA ILE A 217 6.91 18.29 5.81
C ILE A 217 8.42 18.11 5.60
N TRP A 218 9.10 19.14 5.03
CA TRP A 218 10.54 19.09 4.80
C TRP A 218 11.35 19.00 6.10
N GLU A 219 10.94 19.72 7.14
CA GLU A 219 11.55 19.66 8.46
C GLU A 219 11.43 18.26 9.06
N GLY A 220 10.25 17.64 8.98
CA GLY A 220 10.03 16.26 9.40
C GLY A 220 10.86 15.25 8.62
N PHE A 221 11.01 15.44 7.31
CA PHE A 221 11.86 14.61 6.46
C PHE A 221 13.35 14.79 6.77
N ALA A 222 13.83 16.02 6.87
CA ALA A 222 15.23 16.33 7.12
C ALA A 222 15.69 15.83 8.52
N ALA A 223 14.81 15.85 9.52
CA ALA A 223 15.10 15.32 10.85
C ALA A 223 15.41 13.81 10.80
N ILE A 224 14.75 13.06 9.91
CA ILE A 224 15.00 11.62 9.78
C ILE A 224 16.38 11.30 9.23
N ALA A 225 16.92 12.15 8.34
CA ALA A 225 18.28 11.98 7.83
C ALA A 225 19.34 12.07 8.96
N LYS A 226 19.00 12.75 10.07
CA LYS A 226 19.84 12.92 11.26
C LYS A 226 19.44 12.02 12.43
N MET A 227 18.48 11.08 12.23
CA MET A 227 17.96 10.22 13.30
C MET A 227 19.04 9.37 13.96
N ASP A 228 18.92 9.17 15.26
CA ASP A 228 19.68 8.17 16.00
C ASP A 228 19.10 6.77 15.76
N GLY A 229 19.95 5.74 15.78
CA GLY A 229 19.49 4.35 15.60
C GLY A 229 19.28 3.91 14.15
N LYS A 230 19.98 4.51 13.18
CA LYS A 230 19.95 4.14 11.75
C LYS A 230 20.17 2.65 11.52
N GLY A 231 21.12 2.03 12.23
CA GLY A 231 21.37 0.58 12.13
C GLY A 231 20.16 -0.26 12.52
N LYS A 232 19.49 0.10 13.63
CA LYS A 232 18.25 -0.57 14.05
C LYS A 232 17.12 -0.35 13.04
N TRP A 233 17.01 0.84 12.48
CA TRP A 233 16.03 1.18 11.45
C TRP A 233 16.26 0.36 10.17
N LEU A 234 17.52 0.23 9.71
CA LEU A 234 17.90 -0.60 8.56
C LEU A 234 17.60 -2.07 8.82
N LEU A 235 17.95 -2.59 9.99
CA LEU A 235 17.61 -3.98 10.36
C LEU A 235 16.10 -4.23 10.35
N LEU A 236 15.31 -3.33 10.94
CA LEU A 236 13.85 -3.44 10.89
C LEU A 236 13.31 -3.34 9.46
N THR A 237 13.94 -2.54 8.60
CA THR A 237 13.59 -2.48 7.18
C THR A 237 13.89 -3.81 6.48
N ALA A 238 15.05 -4.42 6.71
CA ALA A 238 15.38 -5.73 6.15
C ALA A 238 14.40 -6.81 6.64
N ILE A 239 14.09 -6.86 7.93
CA ILE A 239 13.11 -7.79 8.50
C ILE A 239 11.73 -7.58 7.87
N LEU A 240 11.27 -6.33 7.73
CA LEU A 240 9.99 -5.98 7.14
C LEU A 240 9.83 -6.54 5.73
N TRP A 241 10.81 -6.29 4.87
CA TRP A 241 10.79 -6.72 3.47
C TRP A 241 10.97 -8.22 3.32
N SER A 242 11.78 -8.84 4.17
CA SER A 242 11.93 -10.31 4.24
C SER A 242 10.63 -10.98 4.67
N CYS A 243 9.90 -10.42 5.64
CA CYS A 243 8.60 -10.94 6.05
C CYS A 243 7.54 -10.82 4.94
N TYR A 244 7.52 -9.72 4.17
CA TYR A 244 6.62 -9.60 3.02
C TYR A 244 6.93 -10.62 1.93
N PHE A 245 8.22 -10.86 1.64
CA PHE A 245 8.62 -11.92 0.72
C PHE A 245 8.22 -13.30 1.24
N LEU A 246 8.53 -13.61 2.50
CA LEU A 246 8.21 -14.89 3.12
C LEU A 246 6.69 -15.13 3.16
N GLN A 247 5.90 -14.09 3.36
CA GLN A 247 4.44 -14.16 3.33
C GLN A 247 3.95 -14.67 1.97
N LEU A 248 4.41 -14.08 0.87
CA LEU A 248 4.05 -14.54 -0.47
C LEU A 248 4.64 -15.93 -0.76
N TYR A 249 5.91 -16.17 -0.41
CA TYR A 249 6.57 -17.45 -0.62
C TYR A 249 5.82 -18.63 0.01
N VAL A 250 5.38 -18.47 1.25
CA VAL A 250 4.58 -19.49 1.96
C VAL A 250 3.22 -19.69 1.29
N ALA A 251 2.60 -18.63 0.76
CA ALA A 251 1.33 -18.76 0.05
C ALA A 251 1.43 -19.62 -1.21
N PHE A 252 2.60 -19.68 -1.88
CA PHE A 252 2.80 -20.55 -3.05
C PHE A 252 2.54 -22.03 -2.78
N PHE A 253 2.67 -22.48 -1.53
CA PHE A 253 2.40 -23.88 -1.15
C PHE A 253 0.91 -24.14 -0.92
N ALA A 254 0.05 -23.11 -0.99
CA ALA A 254 -1.38 -23.25 -0.75
C ALA A 254 -2.13 -23.88 -1.92
N PHE A 255 -1.61 -23.83 -3.14
CA PHE A 255 -2.25 -24.36 -4.34
C PHE A 255 -1.31 -25.28 -5.13
N PRO A 256 -1.81 -26.38 -5.71
CA PRO A 256 -0.98 -27.30 -6.51
C PRO A 256 -0.25 -26.59 -7.65
N MET A 257 -0.97 -25.77 -8.44
CA MET A 257 -0.41 -25.07 -9.59
C MET A 257 0.77 -24.16 -9.21
N THR A 258 0.63 -23.35 -8.13
CA THR A 258 1.73 -22.47 -7.70
C THR A 258 2.89 -23.23 -7.08
N ARG A 259 2.62 -24.34 -6.41
CA ARG A 259 3.63 -25.24 -5.87
C ARG A 259 4.43 -25.90 -7.02
N GLU A 260 3.77 -26.42 -8.04
CA GLU A 260 4.42 -27.00 -9.22
C GLU A 260 5.30 -25.97 -9.95
N LEU A 261 4.85 -24.73 -10.09
CA LEU A 261 5.66 -23.65 -10.66
C LEU A 261 6.91 -23.36 -9.81
N LEU A 262 6.77 -23.42 -8.48
CA LEU A 262 7.89 -23.22 -7.55
C LEU A 262 8.90 -24.39 -7.64
N GLU A 263 8.41 -25.63 -7.72
CA GLU A 263 9.24 -26.84 -7.87
C GLU A 263 9.99 -26.86 -9.23
N ALA A 264 9.31 -26.43 -10.31
CA ALA A 264 9.90 -26.42 -11.66
C ALA A 264 10.89 -25.28 -11.90
N ASN A 265 10.68 -24.11 -11.29
CA ASN A 265 11.45 -22.90 -11.56
C ASN A 265 12.26 -22.40 -10.35
N GLY A 266 12.16 -23.05 -9.20
CA GLY A 266 12.81 -22.63 -7.98
C GLY A 266 12.23 -21.32 -7.42
N ILE A 267 12.97 -20.72 -6.50
CA ILE A 267 12.55 -19.50 -5.77
C ILE A 267 12.34 -18.27 -6.67
N ILE A 268 12.88 -18.30 -7.91
CA ILE A 268 12.86 -17.17 -8.83
C ILE A 268 11.43 -16.75 -9.21
N VAL A 269 10.50 -17.72 -9.33
CA VAL A 269 9.09 -17.43 -9.61
C VAL A 269 8.46 -16.59 -8.48
N ALA A 270 8.74 -16.95 -7.23
CA ALA A 270 8.25 -16.21 -6.07
C ALA A 270 8.89 -14.80 -5.99
N ILE A 271 10.17 -14.65 -6.29
CA ILE A 271 10.87 -13.35 -6.31
C ILE A 271 10.25 -12.42 -7.35
N ILE A 272 10.02 -12.91 -8.57
CA ILE A 272 9.43 -12.10 -9.64
C ILE A 272 7.98 -11.73 -9.31
N CYS A 273 7.16 -12.68 -8.85
CA CYS A 273 5.80 -12.39 -8.40
C CYS A 273 5.78 -11.37 -7.25
N TYR A 274 6.70 -11.50 -6.30
CA TYR A 274 6.84 -10.57 -5.19
C TYR A 274 7.21 -9.15 -5.67
N MET A 275 8.18 -9.03 -6.56
CA MET A 275 8.57 -7.75 -7.13
C MET A 275 7.38 -7.08 -7.86
N LEU A 276 6.71 -7.82 -8.75
CA LEU A 276 5.60 -7.30 -9.55
C LEU A 276 4.41 -6.88 -8.66
N THR A 277 4.04 -7.71 -7.70
CA THR A 277 2.96 -7.38 -6.76
C THR A 277 3.32 -6.19 -5.88
N THR A 278 4.58 -6.06 -5.46
CA THR A 278 5.05 -4.93 -4.67
C THR A 278 4.97 -3.61 -5.45
N ILE A 279 5.38 -3.60 -6.73
CA ILE A 279 5.22 -2.44 -7.62
C ILE A 279 3.74 -2.11 -7.79
N ALA A 280 2.91 -3.12 -8.05
CA ALA A 280 1.48 -2.95 -8.26
C ALA A 280 0.74 -2.38 -7.01
N MET A 281 1.19 -2.73 -5.81
CA MET A 281 0.71 -2.12 -4.56
C MET A 281 1.02 -0.62 -4.45
N GLY A 282 1.90 -0.09 -5.30
CA GLY A 282 2.10 1.35 -5.50
C GLY A 282 0.89 2.04 -6.13
N ILE A 283 0.07 1.36 -6.91
CA ILE A 283 -1.14 1.89 -7.57
C ILE A 283 -2.22 2.14 -6.51
N PRO A 284 -2.81 3.36 -6.48
CA PRO A 284 -3.91 3.66 -5.55
C PRO A 284 -5.12 2.75 -5.80
N SER A 285 -5.42 1.89 -4.84
CA SER A 285 -6.55 0.95 -4.89
C SER A 285 -7.00 0.60 -3.47
N ASN A 286 -8.20 0.05 -3.33
CA ASN A 286 -8.76 -0.35 -2.05
C ASN A 286 -8.04 -1.62 -1.54
N GLY A 287 -7.11 -1.45 -0.61
CA GLY A 287 -6.36 -2.57 -0.03
C GLY A 287 -5.50 -3.36 -1.02
N GLY A 288 -5.23 -2.85 -2.22
CA GLY A 288 -4.47 -3.55 -3.28
C GLY A 288 -5.33 -4.40 -4.21
N ILE A 289 -6.65 -4.45 -3.99
CA ILE A 289 -7.58 -5.24 -4.83
C ILE A 289 -7.52 -4.74 -6.28
N GLY A 290 -7.40 -5.66 -7.21
CA GLY A 290 -7.19 -5.44 -8.65
C GLY A 290 -5.71 -5.46 -9.02
N PRO A 291 -4.92 -4.42 -8.72
CA PRO A 291 -3.50 -4.38 -9.09
C PRO A 291 -2.66 -5.55 -8.58
N TYR A 292 -2.89 -5.99 -7.34
CA TYR A 292 -2.17 -7.13 -6.77
C TYR A 292 -2.41 -8.42 -7.57
N GLN A 293 -3.68 -8.76 -7.83
CA GLN A 293 -4.04 -9.97 -8.57
C GLN A 293 -3.51 -9.93 -10.01
N THR A 294 -3.66 -8.78 -10.69
CA THR A 294 -3.14 -8.61 -12.06
C THR A 294 -1.65 -8.85 -12.12
N ALA A 295 -0.90 -8.23 -11.23
CA ALA A 295 0.55 -8.38 -11.19
C ALA A 295 0.97 -9.80 -10.83
N LEU A 296 0.25 -10.45 -9.92
CA LEU A 296 0.52 -11.81 -9.52
C LEU A 296 0.28 -12.80 -10.67
N ILE A 297 -0.88 -12.72 -11.33
CA ILE A 297 -1.22 -13.55 -12.49
C ILE A 297 -0.21 -13.33 -13.62
N PHE A 298 0.14 -12.08 -13.89
CA PHE A 298 1.17 -11.75 -14.88
C PHE A 298 2.52 -12.39 -14.53
N GLY A 299 2.94 -12.30 -13.27
CA GLY A 299 4.17 -12.94 -12.78
C GLY A 299 4.17 -14.46 -12.96
N LEU A 300 3.04 -15.12 -12.67
CA LEU A 300 2.88 -16.56 -12.88
C LEU A 300 2.94 -16.93 -14.38
N GLN A 301 2.33 -16.11 -15.25
CA GLN A 301 2.36 -16.32 -16.71
C GLN A 301 3.78 -16.30 -17.31
N LEU A 302 4.72 -15.55 -16.74
CA LEU A 302 6.11 -15.54 -17.19
C LEU A 302 6.77 -16.92 -17.09
N PHE A 303 6.23 -17.78 -16.21
CA PHE A 303 6.73 -19.14 -15.99
C PHE A 303 5.77 -20.23 -16.48
N ALA A 304 4.67 -19.84 -17.12
CA ALA A 304 3.72 -20.80 -17.66
C ALA A 304 4.41 -21.73 -18.69
N PRO A 305 4.16 -23.04 -18.67
CA PRO A 305 4.63 -23.94 -19.69
C PRO A 305 4.14 -23.52 -21.09
N ALA A 306 4.96 -23.72 -22.12
CA ALA A 306 4.60 -23.33 -23.49
C ALA A 306 3.28 -24.00 -23.97
N ALA A 307 3.00 -25.21 -23.50
CA ALA A 307 1.76 -25.93 -23.79
C ALA A 307 0.49 -25.23 -23.25
N VAL A 308 0.65 -24.28 -22.33
CA VAL A 308 -0.46 -23.52 -21.72
C VAL A 308 -0.62 -22.13 -22.34
N SER A 309 0.12 -21.81 -23.42
CA SER A 309 -0.03 -20.52 -24.08
C SER A 309 -1.38 -20.41 -24.82
N ALA A 310 -1.94 -19.20 -24.90
CA ALA A 310 -3.23 -18.95 -25.55
C ALA A 310 -3.22 -19.34 -27.05
N SER A 311 -2.06 -19.24 -27.72
CA SER A 311 -1.89 -19.60 -29.12
C SER A 311 -1.82 -21.11 -29.36
N VAL A 312 -1.43 -21.91 -28.35
CA VAL A 312 -1.28 -23.38 -28.47
C VAL A 312 -2.52 -24.08 -27.94
N ASN A 313 -3.00 -23.70 -26.75
CA ASN A 313 -4.16 -24.32 -26.10
C ASN A 313 -4.94 -23.27 -25.32
N PRO A 314 -5.96 -22.62 -25.94
CA PRO A 314 -6.77 -21.58 -25.29
C PRO A 314 -7.49 -22.08 -24.02
N ALA A 315 -7.92 -23.34 -23.99
CA ALA A 315 -8.61 -23.92 -22.84
C ALA A 315 -7.66 -24.09 -21.64
N ALA A 316 -6.46 -24.63 -21.87
CA ALA A 316 -5.45 -24.76 -20.84
C ALA A 316 -4.96 -23.38 -20.35
N HIS A 317 -4.85 -22.39 -21.24
CA HIS A 317 -4.54 -21.01 -20.88
C HIS A 317 -5.59 -20.42 -19.92
N LYS A 318 -6.87 -20.57 -20.27
CA LYS A 318 -7.97 -20.11 -19.42
C LYS A 318 -7.97 -20.81 -18.05
N ALA A 319 -7.73 -22.11 -18.01
CA ALA A 319 -7.62 -22.87 -16.75
C ALA A 319 -6.46 -22.34 -15.88
N PHE A 320 -5.30 -22.07 -16.48
CA PHE A 320 -4.15 -21.50 -15.79
C PHE A 320 -4.45 -20.11 -15.19
N LEU A 321 -5.09 -19.22 -15.98
CA LEU A 321 -5.51 -17.91 -15.49
C LEU A 321 -6.50 -18.02 -14.34
N THR A 322 -7.44 -18.96 -14.42
CA THR A 322 -8.45 -19.21 -13.39
C THR A 322 -7.77 -19.69 -12.08
N ALA A 323 -6.82 -20.61 -12.16
CA ALA A 323 -6.05 -21.08 -11.02
C ALA A 323 -5.17 -19.96 -10.40
N GLY A 324 -4.52 -19.15 -11.24
CA GLY A 324 -3.78 -17.97 -10.78
C GLY A 324 -4.67 -16.95 -10.09
N ALA A 325 -5.89 -16.74 -10.59
CA ALA A 325 -6.89 -15.88 -9.97
C ALA A 325 -7.40 -16.46 -8.64
N ALA A 326 -7.63 -17.78 -8.56
CA ALA A 326 -7.98 -18.45 -7.32
C ALA A 326 -6.93 -18.20 -6.23
N PHE A 327 -5.66 -18.38 -6.57
CA PHE A 327 -4.55 -18.10 -5.68
C PHE A 327 -4.51 -16.63 -5.24
N GLY A 328 -4.46 -15.69 -6.18
CA GLY A 328 -4.37 -14.26 -5.88
C GLY A 328 -5.55 -13.73 -5.08
N ASN A 329 -6.77 -14.17 -5.42
CA ASN A 329 -7.98 -13.77 -4.70
C ASN A 329 -8.03 -14.35 -3.28
N THR A 330 -7.60 -15.59 -3.08
CA THR A 330 -7.56 -16.20 -1.74
C THR A 330 -6.60 -15.45 -0.83
N VAL A 331 -5.40 -15.13 -1.32
CA VAL A 331 -4.38 -14.41 -0.54
C VAL A 331 -4.88 -13.00 -0.17
N ILE A 332 -5.37 -12.23 -1.14
CA ILE A 332 -5.80 -10.84 -0.88
C ILE A 332 -7.08 -10.78 -0.04
N ALA A 333 -8.02 -11.72 -0.25
CA ALA A 333 -9.26 -11.80 0.52
C ALA A 333 -8.98 -12.13 1.99
N ALA A 334 -8.12 -13.11 2.25
CA ALA A 334 -7.71 -13.48 3.61
C ALA A 334 -7.02 -12.31 4.32
N GLN A 335 -6.11 -11.62 3.63
CA GLN A 335 -5.43 -10.43 4.15
C GLN A 335 -6.40 -9.27 4.42
N THR A 336 -7.32 -9.01 3.50
CA THR A 336 -8.35 -7.98 3.64
C THR A 336 -9.26 -8.25 4.83
N LEU A 337 -9.70 -9.50 5.01
CA LEU A 337 -10.52 -9.92 6.14
C LEU A 337 -9.77 -9.71 7.47
N THR A 338 -8.47 -10.01 7.52
CA THR A 338 -7.62 -9.76 8.68
C THR A 338 -7.58 -8.28 9.02
N PHE A 339 -7.45 -7.39 8.03
CA PHE A 339 -7.44 -5.94 8.26
C PHE A 339 -8.82 -5.40 8.67
N ILE A 340 -9.91 -5.98 8.19
CA ILE A 340 -11.27 -5.60 8.60
C ILE A 340 -11.49 -6.01 10.07
N ILE A 341 -11.32 -7.29 10.40
CA ILE A 341 -11.56 -7.81 11.74
C ILE A 341 -10.63 -7.14 12.76
N GLY A 342 -9.34 -7.14 12.49
CA GLY A 342 -8.35 -6.54 13.38
C GLY A 342 -8.52 -5.03 13.48
N GLY A 343 -8.98 -4.36 12.41
CA GLY A 343 -9.34 -2.95 12.42
C GLY A 343 -10.49 -2.64 13.37
N ILE A 344 -11.56 -3.41 13.32
CA ILE A 344 -12.68 -3.28 14.26
C ILE A 344 -12.16 -3.40 15.70
N ILE A 345 -11.35 -4.42 16.00
CA ILE A 345 -10.75 -4.61 17.33
C ILE A 345 -9.90 -3.40 17.73
N VAL A 346 -9.02 -2.92 16.87
CA VAL A 346 -8.15 -1.77 17.15
C VAL A 346 -8.97 -0.49 17.40
N PHE A 347 -10.02 -0.23 16.61
CA PHE A 347 -10.88 0.96 16.83
C PHE A 347 -11.69 0.87 18.12
N LEU A 348 -12.14 -0.33 18.51
CA LEU A 348 -12.78 -0.54 19.81
C LEU A 348 -11.79 -0.31 20.96
N LEU A 349 -10.55 -0.76 20.85
CA LEU A 349 -9.50 -0.50 21.83
C LEU A 349 -9.16 0.99 21.94
N ILE A 350 -9.08 1.71 20.82
CA ILE A 350 -8.89 3.17 20.81
C ILE A 350 -10.04 3.89 21.53
N ALA A 351 -11.29 3.47 21.29
CA ALA A 351 -12.46 4.03 21.93
C ALA A 351 -12.48 3.75 23.45
N ALA A 352 -12.11 2.53 23.86
CA ALA A 352 -11.98 2.15 25.27
C ALA A 352 -10.89 2.95 26.00
N ASP A 353 -9.73 3.14 25.36
CA ASP A 353 -8.65 3.97 25.91
C ASP A 353 -9.06 5.43 26.09
N ARG A 354 -9.86 5.97 25.16
CA ARG A 354 -10.38 7.33 25.26
C ARG A 354 -11.30 7.48 26.47
N ARG A 355 -12.27 6.59 26.64
CA ARG A 355 -13.20 6.59 27.78
C ARG A 355 -12.47 6.48 29.13
N ARG A 356 -11.43 5.63 29.21
CA ARG A 356 -10.62 5.50 30.42
C ARG A 356 -9.90 6.81 30.81
N ASN A 357 -9.35 7.50 29.81
CA ASN A 357 -8.67 8.77 30.05
C ASN A 357 -9.64 9.88 30.46
N GLU A 358 -10.83 9.92 29.87
CA GLU A 358 -11.90 10.86 30.24
C GLU A 358 -12.37 10.61 31.70
N ALA A 359 -12.63 9.34 32.04
CA ALA A 359 -13.01 8.97 33.41
C ALA A 359 -11.92 9.26 34.46
N ALA A 360 -10.63 9.13 34.07
CA ALA A 360 -9.51 9.47 34.95
C ALA A 360 -9.32 10.99 35.14
N SER A 361 -9.73 11.81 34.17
CA SER A 361 -9.68 13.27 34.28
C SER A 361 -10.84 13.84 35.13
N ASP A 362 -11.98 13.13 35.18
CA ASP A 362 -13.17 13.53 35.92
C ASP A 362 -13.18 13.02 37.37
N ALA A 363 -12.23 12.17 37.74
CA ALA A 363 -12.09 11.71 39.13
C ALA A 363 -11.64 12.88 40.04
N PRO A 364 -12.38 13.20 41.14
CA PRO A 364 -12.00 14.28 42.03
C PRO A 364 -10.63 14.02 42.64
N SER A 365 -9.73 15.00 42.52
CA SER A 365 -8.43 14.96 43.18
C SER A 365 -8.65 15.00 44.71
N HIS A 366 -8.73 13.82 45.32
CA HIS A 366 -8.63 13.74 46.79
C HIS A 366 -7.19 14.14 47.18
N LYS A 367 -7.03 15.42 47.49
CA LYS A 367 -5.94 15.96 48.31
C LYS A 367 -6.46 16.35 49.68
#